data_0c62b46c0d7ec77032636b9baae07d44
#
_entry.id   0c62b46c0d7ec77032636b9baae07d44
#
_cell.length_a   1.000
_cell.length_b   1.000
_cell.length_c   1.000
_cell.angle_alpha   90.00
_cell.angle_beta   90.00
_cell.angle_gamma   90.00
#
_symmetry.space_group_name_H-M   'P 1'
#
loop_
_entity.id
_entity.type
_entity.pdbx_description
1 polymer ?
#
loop_
_entity_poly.entity_id
_entity_poly.type
_entity_poly.pdbx_seq_one_letter_code
_entity_poly.pdbx_strand_id
1 'polypeptide(L)'
;MEVLRIDTLDFSRVSLGEPQAIQGGSYYAKLHLGMDGLVCVQLPRCTLKQGIVATKKGKYCDLMYDRSTSSCLVEWVEKLEESIQDKIDNKKSLWFQSDLTRDDIETMMTPISRSFKSGRKVLIRTYLDVNKHTGVDKCIVYDENETILGLDALTEERELVPLVQIEGIRFTSRSFEV
;
A
#
# COMPACT_ATOMS: atom_id res chain seq x y z
N MET A 1 1.77 -12.98 13.19
CA MET A 1 1.94 -11.94 12.15
C MET A 1 3.08 -11.04 12.63
N GLU A 2 4.14 -10.94 11.83
CA GLU A 2 5.26 -10.02 12.12
C GLU A 2 4.87 -8.62 11.65
N VAL A 3 4.96 -7.63 12.54
CA VAL A 3 4.76 -6.22 12.17
C VAL A 3 6.12 -5.56 12.13
N LEU A 4 6.48 -5.03 10.98
CA LEU A 4 7.74 -4.35 10.74
C LEU A 4 7.55 -2.83 10.80
N ARG A 5 8.64 -2.10 11.00
CA ARG A 5 8.69 -0.64 10.84
C ARG A 5 9.38 -0.31 9.52
N ILE A 6 9.23 0.92 9.05
CA ILE A 6 9.87 1.37 7.81
C ILE A 6 11.40 1.26 7.85
N ASP A 7 12.01 1.34 9.04
CA ASP A 7 13.46 1.22 9.26
C ASP A 7 13.94 -0.23 9.43
N THR A 8 13.03 -1.19 9.61
CA THR A 8 13.37 -2.60 9.85
C THR A 8 12.98 -3.54 8.70
N LEU A 9 12.19 -3.07 7.74
CA LEU A 9 11.82 -3.88 6.59
C LEU A 9 13.02 -4.05 5.63
N ASP A 10 13.50 -5.27 5.56
CA ASP A 10 14.48 -5.67 4.54
C ASP A 10 13.76 -6.11 3.26
N PHE A 11 13.88 -5.32 2.19
CA PHE A 11 13.24 -5.59 0.91
C PHE A 11 13.74 -6.87 0.24
N SER A 12 14.91 -7.39 0.61
CA SER A 12 15.40 -8.69 0.13
C SER A 12 14.54 -9.87 0.61
N ARG A 13 13.84 -9.69 1.75
CA ARG A 13 12.90 -10.67 2.30
C ARG A 13 11.51 -10.62 1.64
N VAL A 14 11.23 -9.58 0.86
CA VAL A 14 9.96 -9.42 0.15
C VAL A 14 10.05 -10.10 -1.20
N SER A 15 9.08 -10.93 -1.52
CA SER A 15 8.97 -11.63 -2.80
C SER A 15 7.60 -11.42 -3.45
N LEU A 16 7.55 -11.56 -4.78
CA LEU A 16 6.32 -11.58 -5.56
C LEU A 16 5.96 -13.02 -5.90
N GLY A 17 4.72 -13.40 -5.59
CA GLY A 17 4.12 -14.64 -6.05
C GLY A 17 3.80 -14.61 -7.55
N GLU A 18 3.40 -15.75 -8.09
CA GLU A 18 3.01 -15.82 -9.51
C GLU A 18 1.69 -15.07 -9.75
N PRO A 19 1.60 -14.28 -10.84
CA PRO A 19 0.39 -13.57 -11.19
C PRO A 19 -0.77 -14.52 -11.49
N GLN A 20 -1.90 -14.26 -10.88
CA GLN A 20 -3.14 -14.98 -11.10
C GLN A 20 -4.16 -14.09 -11.79
N ALA A 21 -4.87 -14.64 -12.77
CA ALA A 21 -5.93 -13.91 -13.44
C ALA A 21 -7.06 -13.57 -12.45
N ILE A 22 -7.51 -12.33 -12.50
CA ILE A 22 -8.64 -11.85 -11.72
C ILE A 22 -9.72 -11.29 -12.63
N GLN A 23 -10.92 -11.11 -12.09
CA GLN A 23 -12.05 -10.59 -12.85
C GLN A 23 -11.73 -9.26 -13.51
N GLY A 24 -12.16 -9.08 -14.76
CA GLY A 24 -11.95 -7.85 -15.52
C GLY A 24 -10.66 -7.82 -16.38
N GLY A 25 -10.03 -8.99 -16.63
CA GLY A 25 -8.89 -9.10 -17.53
C GLY A 25 -7.58 -8.57 -16.95
N SER A 26 -7.50 -8.43 -15.65
CA SER A 26 -6.29 -8.05 -14.91
C SER A 26 -5.65 -9.28 -14.26
N TYR A 27 -4.40 -9.13 -13.82
CA TYR A 27 -3.67 -10.14 -13.06
C TYR A 27 -3.30 -9.57 -11.69
N TYR A 28 -3.12 -10.45 -10.72
CA TYR A 28 -2.73 -10.07 -9.38
C TYR A 28 -1.63 -10.99 -8.85
N ALA A 29 -0.53 -10.42 -8.40
CA ALA A 29 0.55 -11.11 -7.72
C ALA A 29 0.62 -10.68 -6.26
N LYS A 30 0.61 -11.64 -5.35
CA LYS A 30 0.73 -11.37 -3.91
C LYS A 30 2.16 -11.01 -3.54
N LEU A 31 2.31 -10.11 -2.57
CA LEU A 31 3.57 -9.85 -1.89
C LEU A 31 3.67 -10.72 -0.63
N HIS A 32 4.83 -11.31 -0.43
CA HIS A 32 5.13 -12.17 0.71
C HIS A 32 6.38 -11.68 1.45
N LEU A 33 6.37 -11.82 2.77
CA LEU A 33 7.53 -11.63 3.63
C LEU A 33 8.10 -13.01 4.00
N GLY A 34 9.32 -13.31 3.59
CA GLY A 34 9.87 -14.65 3.72
C GLY A 34 9.15 -15.65 2.83
N MET A 35 8.83 -16.83 3.35
CA MET A 35 8.19 -17.89 2.54
C MET A 35 6.71 -17.60 2.26
N ASP A 36 5.91 -17.25 3.29
CA ASP A 36 4.47 -17.03 3.14
C ASP A 36 3.93 -15.96 4.09
N GLY A 37 4.79 -15.13 4.67
CA GLY A 37 4.40 -14.09 5.63
C GLY A 37 3.70 -12.91 4.94
N LEU A 38 2.81 -12.26 5.67
CA LEU A 38 2.18 -11.02 5.24
C LEU A 38 3.15 -9.84 5.42
N VAL A 39 3.17 -8.92 4.48
CA VAL A 39 3.98 -7.69 4.58
C VAL A 39 3.17 -6.64 5.35
N CYS A 40 3.29 -6.67 6.68
CA CYS A 40 2.64 -5.71 7.57
C CYS A 40 3.64 -4.70 8.09
N VAL A 41 3.36 -3.42 7.91
CA VAL A 41 4.28 -2.33 8.26
C VAL A 41 3.57 -1.28 9.09
N GLN A 42 4.19 -0.92 10.21
CA GLN A 42 3.80 0.25 10.96
C GLN A 42 4.41 1.49 10.30
N LEU A 43 3.55 2.37 9.81
CA LEU A 43 3.97 3.66 9.27
C LEU A 43 4.11 4.70 10.40
N PRO A 44 4.85 5.79 10.17
CA PRO A 44 4.93 6.89 11.11
C PRO A 44 3.56 7.50 11.42
N ARG A 45 3.50 8.21 12.54
CA ARG A 45 2.32 8.98 12.94
C ARG A 45 1.93 9.97 11.85
N CYS A 46 0.63 10.07 11.59
CA CYS A 46 0.09 10.95 10.55
C CYS A 46 -1.30 11.47 10.93
N THR A 47 -1.83 12.34 10.09
CA THR A 47 -3.24 12.73 10.06
C THR A 47 -3.91 12.15 8.81
N LEU A 48 -5.21 12.32 8.68
CA LEU A 48 -5.95 12.00 7.45
C LEU A 48 -6.20 13.28 6.64
N LYS A 49 -6.17 13.16 5.32
CA LYS A 49 -6.61 14.26 4.44
C LYS A 49 -8.07 14.64 4.70
N GLN A 50 -8.86 13.63 4.93
CA GLN A 50 -10.27 13.64 5.30
C GLN A 50 -10.55 12.32 6.01
N GLY A 51 -11.65 12.16 6.70
CA GLY A 51 -12.02 10.88 7.31
C GLY A 51 -12.08 9.72 6.30
N ILE A 52 -12.77 8.67 6.65
CA ILE A 52 -12.97 7.53 5.75
C ILE A 52 -13.93 7.90 4.63
N VAL A 53 -13.53 7.56 3.41
CA VAL A 53 -14.34 7.77 2.20
C VAL A 53 -14.94 6.45 1.77
N ALA A 54 -16.27 6.38 1.72
CA ALA A 54 -16.99 5.23 1.20
C ALA A 54 -17.33 5.44 -0.29
N THR A 55 -17.03 4.42 -1.10
CA THR A 55 -17.34 4.39 -2.53
C THR A 55 -18.08 3.12 -2.89
N LYS A 56 -18.57 3.02 -4.13
CA LYS A 56 -19.16 1.78 -4.65
C LYS A 56 -18.17 0.60 -4.69
N LYS A 57 -16.86 0.90 -4.71
CA LYS A 57 -15.78 -0.10 -4.78
C LYS A 57 -15.22 -0.49 -3.40
N GLY A 58 -15.63 0.20 -2.33
CA GLY A 58 -15.14 -0.02 -0.98
C GLY A 58 -14.80 1.28 -0.27
N LYS A 59 -14.16 1.15 0.88
CA LYS A 59 -13.76 2.27 1.73
C LYS A 59 -12.25 2.50 1.63
N TYR A 60 -11.83 3.75 1.72
CA TYR A 60 -10.43 4.12 1.80
C TYR A 60 -10.21 5.34 2.70
N CYS A 61 -8.99 5.56 3.10
CA CYS A 61 -8.54 6.83 3.65
C CYS A 61 -7.19 7.23 3.04
N ASP A 62 -6.96 8.53 2.97
CA ASP A 62 -5.69 9.09 2.53
C ASP A 62 -4.88 9.53 3.75
N LEU A 63 -3.84 8.77 4.08
CA LEU A 63 -2.87 9.12 5.12
C LEU A 63 -2.09 10.34 4.65
N MET A 64 -1.97 11.36 5.49
CA MET A 64 -1.35 12.63 5.15
C MET A 64 -0.15 12.91 6.02
N TYR A 65 0.98 13.16 5.38
CA TYR A 65 2.27 13.46 6.00
C TYR A 65 2.80 14.81 5.56
N ASP A 66 3.54 15.48 6.44
CA ASP A 66 4.35 16.63 6.08
C ASP A 66 5.62 16.16 5.38
N ARG A 67 5.86 16.64 4.15
CA ARG A 67 7.05 16.24 3.39
C ARG A 67 8.35 16.63 4.09
N SER A 68 8.38 17.80 4.74
CA SER A 68 9.58 18.31 5.43
C SER A 68 9.99 17.48 6.64
N THR A 69 9.03 16.83 7.32
CA THR A 69 9.29 16.03 8.53
C THR A 69 9.22 14.52 8.29
N SER A 70 8.86 14.10 7.08
CA SER A 70 8.63 12.69 6.73
C SER A 70 9.53 12.21 5.58
N SER A 71 10.75 12.75 5.47
CA SER A 71 11.70 12.36 4.41
C SER A 71 12.02 10.87 4.44
N CYS A 72 12.20 10.28 5.62
CA CYS A 72 12.45 8.84 5.75
C CYS A 72 11.30 7.97 5.20
N LEU A 73 10.06 8.42 5.36
CA LEU A 73 8.90 7.73 4.79
C LEU A 73 8.89 7.85 3.26
N VAL A 74 9.16 9.03 2.73
CA VAL A 74 9.21 9.27 1.28
C VAL A 74 10.26 8.39 0.63
N GLU A 75 11.49 8.40 1.17
CA GLU A 75 12.58 7.55 0.70
C GLU A 75 12.25 6.05 0.82
N TRP A 76 11.56 5.66 1.89
CA TRP A 76 11.13 4.27 2.06
C TRP A 76 10.10 3.85 1.00
N VAL A 77 9.14 4.72 0.68
CA VAL A 77 8.15 4.45 -0.38
C VAL A 77 8.83 4.33 -1.73
N GLU A 78 9.78 5.20 -2.05
CA GLU A 78 10.56 5.14 -3.29
C GLU A 78 11.35 3.82 -3.39
N LYS A 79 12.01 3.40 -2.31
CA LYS A 79 12.72 2.11 -2.24
C LYS A 79 11.77 0.90 -2.36
N LEU A 80 10.57 0.99 -1.81
CA LEU A 80 9.54 -0.04 -1.97
C LEU A 80 9.13 -0.17 -3.43
N GLU A 81 8.84 0.95 -4.10
CA GLU A 81 8.49 0.99 -5.52
C GLU A 81 9.62 0.41 -6.37
N GLU A 82 10.85 0.86 -6.16
CA GLU A 82 12.05 0.37 -6.85
C GLU A 82 12.24 -1.14 -6.65
N SER A 83 12.11 -1.62 -5.41
CA SER A 83 12.22 -3.05 -5.09
C SER A 83 11.16 -3.89 -5.80
N ILE A 84 9.92 -3.40 -5.90
CA ILE A 84 8.84 -4.09 -6.62
C ILE A 84 9.12 -4.10 -8.12
N GLN A 85 9.56 -2.98 -8.68
CA GLN A 85 9.93 -2.86 -10.09
C GLN A 85 11.05 -3.83 -10.46
N ASP A 86 12.09 -3.96 -9.63
CA ASP A 86 13.19 -4.91 -9.85
C ASP A 86 12.70 -6.36 -9.83
N LYS A 87 11.77 -6.69 -8.93
CA LYS A 87 11.17 -8.03 -8.88
C LYS A 87 10.33 -8.35 -10.12
N ILE A 88 9.63 -7.36 -10.66
CA ILE A 88 8.89 -7.49 -11.93
C ILE A 88 9.88 -7.65 -13.08
N ASP A 89 10.91 -6.83 -13.13
CA ASP A 89 11.94 -6.87 -14.19
C ASP A 89 12.63 -8.24 -14.28
N ASN A 90 12.93 -8.84 -13.13
CA ASN A 90 13.52 -10.16 -13.05
C ASN A 90 12.61 -11.29 -13.56
N LYS A 91 11.29 -11.09 -13.57
CA LYS A 91 10.30 -12.10 -13.97
C LYS A 91 9.53 -11.75 -15.26
N LYS A 92 9.78 -10.58 -15.83
CA LYS A 92 9.01 -10.03 -16.96
C LYS A 92 8.92 -10.97 -18.18
N SER A 93 10.00 -11.66 -18.52
CA SER A 93 10.03 -12.60 -19.64
C SER A 93 9.15 -13.84 -19.44
N LEU A 94 8.83 -14.18 -18.18
CA LEU A 94 7.94 -15.27 -17.84
C LEU A 94 6.48 -14.81 -17.76
N TRP A 95 6.25 -13.56 -17.40
CA TRP A 95 4.92 -13.04 -17.09
C TRP A 95 4.26 -12.26 -18.23
N PHE A 96 5.06 -11.62 -19.08
CA PHE A 96 4.54 -10.76 -20.14
C PHE A 96 4.92 -11.30 -21.52
N GLN A 97 3.97 -11.19 -22.46
CA GLN A 97 4.22 -11.56 -23.86
C GLN A 97 5.01 -10.49 -24.62
N SER A 98 4.92 -9.23 -24.16
CA SER A 98 5.67 -8.11 -24.71
C SER A 98 7.03 -8.00 -24.03
N ASP A 99 8.03 -7.57 -24.80
CA ASP A 99 9.38 -7.33 -24.27
C ASP A 99 9.42 -5.96 -23.57
N LEU A 100 9.08 -5.97 -22.28
CA LEU A 100 9.11 -4.76 -21.46
C LEU A 100 10.53 -4.44 -21.00
N THR A 101 10.93 -3.19 -21.14
CA THR A 101 12.16 -2.66 -20.53
C THR A 101 11.92 -2.29 -19.07
N ARG A 102 13.01 -2.04 -18.33
CA ARG A 102 12.92 -1.54 -16.95
C ARG A 102 12.22 -0.17 -16.89
N ASP A 103 12.49 0.68 -17.88
CA ASP A 103 11.86 2.00 -18.00
C ASP A 103 10.36 1.91 -18.30
N ASP A 104 9.94 0.91 -19.11
CA ASP A 104 8.51 0.64 -19.33
C ASP A 104 7.82 0.25 -18.02
N ILE A 105 8.43 -0.62 -17.21
CA ILE A 105 7.91 -1.04 -15.91
C ILE A 105 7.77 0.16 -14.98
N GLU A 106 8.77 1.02 -14.90
CA GLU A 106 8.73 2.25 -14.09
C GLU A 106 7.60 3.18 -14.56
N THR A 107 7.46 3.38 -15.87
CA THR A 107 6.41 4.22 -16.46
C THR A 107 5.00 3.67 -16.18
N MET A 108 4.83 2.35 -16.18
CA MET A 108 3.55 1.69 -15.91
C MET A 108 3.21 1.66 -14.43
N MET A 109 4.19 1.84 -13.54
CA MET A 109 3.97 1.80 -12.09
C MET A 109 3.18 3.02 -11.62
N THR A 110 2.05 2.78 -10.98
CA THR A 110 1.29 3.84 -10.32
C THR A 110 2.01 4.20 -9.01
N PRO A 111 2.36 5.48 -8.78
CA PRO A 111 3.03 5.89 -7.55
C PRO A 111 2.18 5.57 -6.32
N ILE A 112 2.80 4.97 -5.30
CA ILE A 112 2.17 4.66 -4.01
C ILE A 112 1.84 5.96 -3.27
N SER A 113 2.73 6.96 -3.36
CA SER A 113 2.53 8.26 -2.75
C SER A 113 2.18 9.33 -3.77
N ARG A 114 1.41 10.33 -3.36
CA ARG A 114 0.99 11.47 -4.18
C ARG A 114 1.33 12.79 -3.49
N SER A 115 1.79 13.77 -4.25
CA SER A 115 1.96 15.15 -3.74
C SER A 115 0.61 15.83 -3.55
N PHE A 116 0.50 16.63 -2.49
CA PHE A 116 -0.68 17.41 -2.13
C PHE A 116 -0.27 18.78 -1.58
N LYS A 117 -1.15 19.78 -1.68
CA LYS A 117 -0.89 21.17 -1.25
C LYS A 117 0.44 21.72 -1.80
N SER A 118 0.58 21.71 -3.13
CA SER A 118 1.77 22.19 -3.84
C SER A 118 3.07 21.51 -3.39
N GLY A 119 3.00 20.20 -3.10
CA GLY A 119 4.14 19.37 -2.71
C GLY A 119 4.51 19.43 -1.22
N ARG A 120 3.85 20.28 -0.42
CA ARG A 120 4.12 20.35 1.04
C ARG A 120 3.67 19.12 1.80
N LYS A 121 2.65 18.43 1.30
CA LYS A 121 2.10 17.21 1.89
C LYS A 121 2.30 16.04 0.95
N VAL A 122 2.37 14.85 1.53
CA VAL A 122 2.40 13.57 0.84
C VAL A 122 1.19 12.75 1.29
N LEU A 123 0.49 12.15 0.34
CA LEU A 123 -0.65 11.28 0.60
C LEU A 123 -0.31 9.84 0.23
N ILE A 124 -0.68 8.92 1.10
CA ILE A 124 -0.67 7.48 0.83
C ILE A 124 -2.10 6.99 0.99
N ARG A 125 -2.68 6.44 -0.08
CA ARG A 125 -4.02 5.87 -0.04
C ARG A 125 -3.98 4.46 0.51
N THR A 126 -4.82 4.20 1.52
CA THR A 126 -5.00 2.88 2.09
C THR A 126 -6.47 2.48 2.00
N TYR A 127 -6.71 1.21 1.67
CA TYR A 127 -8.05 0.65 1.56
C TYR A 127 -8.40 -0.08 2.86
N LEU A 128 -9.65 0.04 3.28
CA LEU A 128 -10.17 -0.65 4.43
C LEU A 128 -10.88 -1.91 3.94
N ASP A 129 -10.37 -3.07 4.37
CA ASP A 129 -10.96 -4.34 4.01
C ASP A 129 -12.28 -4.59 4.77
N VAL A 130 -13.21 -5.21 4.09
CA VAL A 130 -14.53 -5.55 4.61
C VAL A 130 -14.73 -7.06 4.48
N ASN A 131 -15.25 -7.68 5.51
CA ASN A 131 -15.67 -9.07 5.42
C ASN A 131 -16.82 -9.19 4.40
N LYS A 132 -16.56 -9.82 3.27
CA LYS A 132 -17.51 -9.93 2.15
C LYS A 132 -18.81 -10.67 2.50
N HIS A 133 -18.79 -11.50 3.54
CA HIS A 133 -19.95 -12.26 3.97
C HIS A 133 -20.81 -11.52 4.98
N THR A 134 -20.19 -10.75 5.88
CA THR A 134 -20.88 -10.07 6.99
C THR A 134 -21.04 -8.57 6.76
N GLY A 135 -20.30 -7.99 5.81
CA GLY A 135 -20.25 -6.54 5.59
C GLY A 135 -19.52 -5.76 6.70
N VAL A 136 -18.92 -6.46 7.66
CA VAL A 136 -18.21 -5.85 8.79
C VAL A 136 -16.81 -5.42 8.38
N ASP A 137 -16.42 -4.21 8.75
CA ASP A 137 -15.08 -3.70 8.53
C ASP A 137 -14.06 -4.55 9.32
N LYS A 138 -12.95 -4.92 8.68
CA LYS A 138 -11.87 -5.66 9.32
C LYS A 138 -10.83 -4.74 9.97
N CYS A 139 -10.82 -3.48 9.61
CA CYS A 139 -9.96 -2.48 10.21
C CYS A 139 -10.40 -2.23 11.65
N ILE A 140 -9.48 -2.31 12.59
CA ILE A 140 -9.71 -2.06 14.00
C ILE A 140 -8.93 -0.82 14.40
N VAL A 141 -9.59 0.07 15.13
CA VAL A 141 -9.01 1.30 15.67
C VAL A 141 -8.98 1.21 17.18
N TYR A 142 -7.84 1.52 17.77
CA TYR A 142 -7.66 1.59 19.21
C TYR A 142 -7.31 3.01 19.63
N ASP A 143 -7.80 3.44 20.78
CA ASP A 143 -7.29 4.63 21.44
C ASP A 143 -6.00 4.33 22.23
N GLU A 144 -5.47 5.34 22.92
CA GLU A 144 -4.27 5.22 23.76
C GLU A 144 -4.45 4.31 24.98
N ASN A 145 -5.67 3.96 25.35
CA ASN A 145 -6.01 3.05 26.43
C ASN A 145 -6.34 1.63 25.92
N GLU A 146 -6.02 1.33 24.67
CA GLU A 146 -6.35 0.07 24.00
C GLU A 146 -7.85 -0.22 23.88
N THR A 147 -8.68 0.82 23.97
CA THR A 147 -10.13 0.71 23.79
C THR A 147 -10.46 0.75 22.28
N ILE A 148 -11.31 -0.17 21.84
CA ILE A 148 -11.74 -0.23 20.45
C ILE A 148 -12.69 0.93 20.17
N LEU A 149 -12.36 1.69 19.14
CA LEU A 149 -13.16 2.78 18.61
C LEU A 149 -13.86 2.38 17.30
N GLY A 150 -14.98 3.03 17.01
CA GLY A 150 -15.60 2.95 15.68
C GLY A 150 -14.76 3.67 14.62
N LEU A 151 -14.95 3.30 13.35
CA LEU A 151 -14.24 3.94 12.24
C LEU A 151 -14.60 5.42 12.06
N ASP A 152 -15.74 5.86 12.56
CA ASP A 152 -16.18 7.26 12.61
C ASP A 152 -15.31 8.14 13.52
N ALA A 153 -14.53 7.53 14.43
CA ALA A 153 -13.53 8.24 15.21
C ALA A 153 -12.31 8.70 14.38
N LEU A 154 -12.12 8.15 13.18
CA LEU A 154 -11.05 8.53 12.25
C LEU A 154 -11.43 9.79 11.49
N THR A 155 -11.12 10.93 12.06
CA THR A 155 -11.35 12.27 11.47
C THR A 155 -10.04 12.89 11.01
N GLU A 156 -10.12 13.97 10.23
CA GLU A 156 -8.94 14.73 9.76
C GLU A 156 -8.17 15.43 10.89
N GLU A 157 -8.80 15.63 12.04
CA GLU A 157 -8.20 16.30 13.20
C GLU A 157 -7.40 15.35 14.09
N ARG A 158 -7.59 14.04 13.94
CA ARG A 158 -6.92 13.07 14.79
C ARG A 158 -5.61 12.60 14.19
N GLU A 159 -4.62 12.48 15.05
CA GLU A 159 -3.38 11.77 14.75
C GLU A 159 -3.56 10.28 14.96
N LEU A 160 -2.97 9.49 14.08
CA LEU A 160 -2.98 8.03 14.17
C LEU A 160 -1.63 7.43 13.81
N VAL A 161 -1.39 6.23 14.26
CA VAL A 161 -0.25 5.39 13.87
C VAL A 161 -0.81 4.22 13.04
N PRO A 162 -0.68 4.26 11.72
CA PRO A 162 -1.28 3.23 10.87
C PRO A 162 -0.44 1.95 10.84
N LEU A 163 -1.12 0.81 10.92
CA LEU A 163 -0.60 -0.49 10.52
C LEU A 163 -1.19 -0.81 9.15
N VAL A 164 -0.35 -0.95 8.14
CA VAL A 164 -0.77 -1.24 6.78
C VAL A 164 -0.26 -2.60 6.33
N GLN A 165 -1.06 -3.30 5.58
CA GLN A 165 -0.65 -4.52 4.89
C GLN A 165 -0.44 -4.19 3.41
N ILE A 166 0.73 -4.55 2.89
CA ILE A 166 1.01 -4.48 1.45
C ILE A 166 0.66 -5.85 0.88
N GLU A 167 -0.48 -5.94 0.22
CA GLU A 167 -1.03 -7.25 -0.16
C GLU A 167 -0.43 -7.79 -1.44
N GLY A 168 -0.14 -6.92 -2.41
CA GLY A 168 0.33 -7.36 -3.70
C GLY A 168 0.29 -6.27 -4.75
N ILE A 169 0.44 -6.67 -5.99
CA ILE A 169 0.41 -5.79 -7.15
C ILE A 169 -0.61 -6.29 -8.17
N ARG A 170 -1.41 -5.37 -8.68
CA ARG A 170 -2.36 -5.59 -9.74
C ARG A 170 -1.77 -5.12 -11.06
N PHE A 171 -1.77 -6.00 -12.05
CA PHE A 171 -1.36 -5.70 -13.41
C PHE A 171 -2.58 -5.50 -14.30
N THR A 172 -2.68 -4.34 -14.87
CA THR A 172 -3.66 -4.03 -15.93
C THR A 172 -2.93 -3.87 -17.27
N SER A 173 -3.67 -3.67 -18.35
CA SER A 173 -3.06 -3.38 -19.66
C SER A 173 -2.35 -2.02 -19.72
N ARG A 174 -2.55 -1.16 -18.72
CA ARG A 174 -2.06 0.23 -18.74
C ARG A 174 -1.23 0.61 -17.52
N SER A 175 -1.38 -0.09 -16.39
CA SER A 175 -0.77 0.28 -15.13
C SER A 175 -0.48 -0.92 -14.25
N PHE A 176 0.50 -0.76 -13.38
CA PHE A 176 0.83 -1.65 -12.27
C PHE A 176 0.51 -0.91 -10.97
N GLU A 177 -0.33 -1.51 -10.12
CA GLU A 177 -0.92 -0.84 -8.95
C GLU A 177 -0.65 -1.69 -7.69
N VAL A 178 0.03 -1.12 -6.71
CA VAL A 178 0.29 -1.73 -5.39
C VAL A 178 -0.88 -1.47 -4.44
#